data_c1620e312adfb36aa589de9c8c32851c
#
_entry.id   c1620e312adfb36aa589de9c8c32851c
#
_cell.length_a   1.000
_cell.length_b   1.000
_cell.length_c   1.000
_cell.angle_alpha   90.00
_cell.angle_beta   90.00
_cell.angle_gamma   90.00
#
_symmetry.space_group_name_H-M   'P 1'
#
loop_
_entity.id
_entity.type
_entity.pdbx_description
1 polymer ?
#
loop_
_entity_poly.entity_id
_entity_poly.type
_entity_poly.pdbx_seq_one_letter_code
_entity_poly.pdbx_strand_id
1 'polypeptide(L)'
;MIESRLLPKETTRRPLKKTNRMSFFDDLPFWHAVLIFLIFIWSGFVRSGLGFGGAVLSLPFLLLVHDQPLIFLPLVSVHLLVFSSLTIAQPIVVAGIEAGDWRLDTNIDWLYLRKILAITIVPKLLGVFGVISLPSHVITNFIFVIVLIYGISYLLNRQFVSNHPTLDLIFLLLGGYISGTSLIGAPLIIAVMARHLLREKLRDTLFALWFILVSIKLAAFAAAGIDLQWWAHLWLLPAAGIGHILGLKFHRYSLQVEPKRFMQFIGAALIFVALAGLWQTSVAAS
;
A
#
# COMPACT_ATOMS: atom_id res chain seq x y z
N MET A 1 -38.06 -51.50 37.98
CA MET A 1 -36.69 -51.36 38.51
C MET A 1 -35.77 -51.81 37.41
N ILE A 2 -35.12 -50.82 36.80
CA ILE A 2 -33.77 -50.82 36.22
C ILE A 2 -33.65 -49.57 35.35
N GLU A 3 -32.90 -48.61 35.91
CA GLU A 3 -32.45 -47.41 35.27
C GLU A 3 -31.53 -47.74 34.08
N SER A 4 -31.87 -47.35 32.89
CA SER A 4 -30.93 -47.27 31.76
C SER A 4 -30.37 -45.88 31.67
N ARG A 5 -29.10 -45.75 32.09
CA ARG A 5 -28.28 -44.55 32.07
C ARG A 5 -28.22 -43.94 30.66
N LEU A 6 -28.65 -42.72 30.56
CA LEU A 6 -28.39 -41.84 29.43
C LEU A 6 -26.90 -41.51 29.42
N LEU A 7 -26.15 -42.08 28.50
CA LEU A 7 -24.81 -41.61 28.15
C LEU A 7 -24.92 -40.29 27.38
N PRO A 8 -24.09 -39.28 27.70
CA PRO A 8 -24.10 -38.05 26.95
C PRO A 8 -23.57 -38.31 25.52
N LYS A 9 -24.37 -37.91 24.53
CA LYS A 9 -23.94 -37.89 23.12
C LYS A 9 -22.59 -37.16 23.01
N GLU A 10 -21.56 -37.89 22.62
CA GLU A 10 -20.32 -37.32 22.11
C GLU A 10 -20.67 -36.30 21.05
N THR A 11 -20.41 -35.03 21.35
CA THR A 11 -20.37 -33.96 20.39
C THR A 11 -19.20 -34.27 19.45
N THR A 12 -19.52 -34.92 18.35
CA THR A 12 -18.62 -35.06 17.21
C THR A 12 -18.12 -33.64 16.84
N ARG A 13 -16.94 -33.30 17.35
CA ARG A 13 -16.19 -32.13 16.85
C ARG A 13 -16.03 -32.38 15.35
N ARG A 14 -16.77 -31.62 14.55
CA ARG A 14 -16.52 -31.55 13.11
C ARG A 14 -15.03 -31.23 12.97
N PRO A 15 -14.25 -32.07 12.25
CA PRO A 15 -12.86 -31.71 11.97
C PRO A 15 -12.90 -30.37 11.29
N LEU A 16 -12.16 -29.41 11.84
CA LEU A 16 -11.88 -28.13 11.17
C LEU A 16 -11.40 -28.54 9.78
N LYS A 17 -12.22 -28.22 8.78
CA LYS A 17 -11.90 -28.40 7.37
C LYS A 17 -10.52 -27.78 7.21
N LYS A 18 -9.48 -28.59 7.03
CA LYS A 18 -8.18 -28.13 6.57
C LYS A 18 -8.51 -27.38 5.29
N THR A 19 -8.62 -26.07 5.38
CA THR A 19 -8.74 -25.21 4.22
C THR A 19 -7.47 -25.49 3.44
N ASN A 20 -7.63 -26.28 2.38
CA ASN A 20 -6.58 -26.47 1.40
C ASN A 20 -6.16 -25.05 1.09
N ARG A 21 -4.89 -24.69 1.32
CA ARG A 21 -4.33 -23.36 1.09
C ARG A 21 -4.17 -23.15 -0.42
N MET A 22 -5.24 -23.40 -1.15
CA MET A 22 -5.34 -22.97 -2.53
C MET A 22 -5.68 -21.50 -2.50
N SER A 23 -5.02 -20.74 -3.34
CA SER A 23 -4.98 -19.29 -3.27
C SER A 23 -6.41 -18.72 -3.37
N PHE A 24 -6.64 -17.59 -2.71
CA PHE A 24 -7.83 -16.75 -2.90
C PHE A 24 -8.25 -16.63 -4.39
N PHE A 25 -7.30 -16.72 -5.30
CA PHE A 25 -7.51 -16.59 -6.74
C PHE A 25 -8.20 -17.80 -7.39
N ASP A 26 -8.19 -18.98 -6.76
CA ASP A 26 -8.83 -20.17 -7.31
C ASP A 26 -10.37 -20.10 -7.23
N ASP A 27 -10.88 -19.29 -6.26
CA ASP A 27 -12.32 -19.06 -6.07
C ASP A 27 -12.84 -17.84 -6.84
N LEU A 28 -11.96 -17.05 -7.49
CA LEU A 28 -12.35 -15.86 -8.23
C LEU A 28 -12.77 -16.18 -9.68
N PRO A 29 -13.75 -15.46 -10.23
CA PRO A 29 -14.00 -15.46 -11.66
C PRO A 29 -12.73 -15.10 -12.43
N PHE A 30 -12.46 -15.80 -13.52
CA PHE A 30 -11.24 -15.60 -14.34
C PHE A 30 -10.98 -14.13 -14.68
N TRP A 31 -12.01 -13.37 -15.02
CA TRP A 31 -11.85 -11.96 -15.38
C TRP A 31 -11.43 -11.06 -14.19
N HIS A 32 -11.79 -11.40 -12.93
CA HIS A 32 -11.26 -10.72 -11.74
C HIS A 32 -9.75 -10.94 -11.60
N ALA A 33 -9.30 -12.17 -11.80
CA ALA A 33 -7.86 -12.48 -11.75
C ALA A 33 -7.08 -11.70 -12.83
N VAL A 34 -7.64 -11.59 -14.05
CA VAL A 34 -7.06 -10.79 -15.13
C VAL A 34 -7.00 -9.31 -14.75
N LEU A 35 -8.08 -8.75 -14.21
CA LEU A 35 -8.09 -7.34 -13.77
C LEU A 35 -7.07 -7.09 -12.66
N ILE A 36 -6.98 -7.95 -11.65
CA ILE A 36 -6.00 -7.85 -10.57
C ILE A 36 -4.57 -7.87 -11.15
N PHE A 37 -4.29 -8.78 -12.08
CA PHE A 37 -3.00 -8.86 -12.76
C PHE A 37 -2.65 -7.55 -13.50
N LEU A 38 -3.59 -6.99 -14.24
CA LEU A 38 -3.42 -5.71 -14.94
C LEU A 38 -3.23 -4.54 -13.98
N ILE A 39 -3.94 -4.53 -12.84
CA ILE A 39 -3.78 -3.50 -11.81
C ILE A 39 -2.38 -3.60 -11.16
N PHE A 40 -1.81 -4.80 -11.00
CA PHE A 40 -0.44 -4.93 -10.51
C PHE A 40 0.61 -4.46 -11.52
N ILE A 41 0.40 -4.69 -12.83
CA ILE A 41 1.23 -4.05 -13.89
C ILE A 41 1.13 -2.52 -13.77
N TRP A 42 -0.09 -2.00 -13.68
CA TRP A 42 -0.33 -0.57 -13.47
C TRP A 42 0.33 -0.03 -12.21
N SER A 43 0.25 -0.74 -11.09
CA SER A 43 0.90 -0.38 -9.82
C SER A 43 2.42 -0.24 -9.97
N GLY A 44 3.06 -1.20 -10.65
CA GLY A 44 4.49 -1.17 -10.95
C GLY A 44 4.85 0.01 -11.85
N PHE A 45 4.05 0.25 -12.90
CA PHE A 45 4.23 1.36 -13.83
C PHE A 45 4.16 2.72 -13.13
N VAL A 46 3.10 2.96 -12.36
CA VAL A 46 2.88 4.23 -11.64
C VAL A 46 4.00 4.49 -10.64
N ARG A 47 4.37 3.49 -9.85
CA ARG A 47 5.43 3.62 -8.84
C ARG A 47 6.75 4.06 -9.49
N SER A 48 7.12 3.46 -10.58
CA SER A 48 8.40 3.71 -11.24
C SER A 48 8.38 4.93 -12.14
N GLY A 49 7.25 5.20 -12.78
CA GLY A 49 7.04 6.35 -13.64
C GLY A 49 6.92 7.65 -12.86
N LEU A 50 6.20 7.65 -11.74
CA LEU A 50 5.95 8.85 -10.92
C LEU A 50 6.86 8.95 -9.69
N GLY A 51 7.56 7.88 -9.33
CA GLY A 51 8.41 7.83 -8.13
C GLY A 51 7.65 7.68 -6.82
N PHE A 52 6.31 7.67 -6.83
CA PHE A 52 5.44 7.49 -5.67
C PHE A 52 4.04 7.02 -6.12
N GLY A 53 3.17 6.68 -5.16
CA GLY A 53 1.74 6.53 -5.44
C GLY A 53 1.30 5.16 -5.94
N GLY A 54 2.18 4.16 -6.05
CA GLY A 54 1.79 2.83 -6.48
C GLY A 54 0.60 2.26 -5.68
N ALA A 55 0.59 2.41 -4.34
CA ALA A 55 -0.52 1.99 -3.51
C ALA A 55 -1.76 2.91 -3.66
N VAL A 56 -1.57 4.23 -3.76
CA VAL A 56 -2.66 5.21 -3.92
C VAL A 56 -3.47 4.94 -5.18
N LEU A 57 -2.78 4.54 -6.26
CA LEU A 57 -3.37 4.34 -7.58
C LEU A 57 -3.66 2.85 -7.91
N SER A 58 -3.39 1.90 -7.01
CA SER A 58 -3.74 0.49 -7.23
C SER A 58 -4.77 -0.02 -6.23
N LEU A 59 -4.62 0.31 -4.95
CA LEU A 59 -5.49 -0.23 -3.90
C LEU A 59 -6.98 0.07 -4.12
N PRO A 60 -7.41 1.31 -4.51
CA PRO A 60 -8.81 1.58 -4.76
C PRO A 60 -9.39 0.75 -5.91
N PHE A 61 -8.63 0.54 -6.97
CA PHE A 61 -9.06 -0.30 -8.08
C PHE A 61 -9.17 -1.77 -7.68
N LEU A 62 -8.24 -2.28 -6.87
CA LEU A 62 -8.31 -3.64 -6.33
C LEU A 62 -9.55 -3.85 -5.47
N LEU A 63 -9.89 -2.86 -4.62
CA LEU A 63 -11.07 -2.92 -3.76
C LEU A 63 -12.38 -2.80 -4.54
N LEU A 64 -12.39 -2.12 -5.70
CA LEU A 64 -13.52 -2.13 -6.62
C LEU A 64 -13.75 -3.50 -7.26
N VAL A 65 -12.66 -4.20 -7.61
CA VAL A 65 -12.76 -5.55 -8.18
C VAL A 65 -13.23 -6.55 -7.13
N HIS A 66 -12.75 -6.42 -5.88
CA HIS A 66 -13.13 -7.30 -4.80
C HIS A 66 -12.92 -6.61 -3.44
N ASP A 67 -14.00 -6.45 -2.67
CA ASP A 67 -13.99 -5.75 -1.38
C ASP A 67 -13.39 -6.59 -0.24
N GLN A 68 -12.08 -6.83 -0.31
CA GLN A 68 -11.33 -7.57 0.71
C GLN A 68 -10.00 -6.88 1.05
N PRO A 69 -10.01 -5.83 1.89
CA PRO A 69 -8.79 -5.08 2.23
C PRO A 69 -7.71 -5.95 2.87
N LEU A 70 -8.08 -6.95 3.68
CA LEU A 70 -7.12 -7.86 4.32
C LEU A 70 -6.43 -8.84 3.37
N ILE A 71 -6.88 -8.93 2.11
CA ILE A 71 -6.19 -9.67 1.04
C ILE A 71 -5.24 -8.73 0.30
N PHE A 72 -5.73 -7.57 -0.12
CA PHE A 72 -4.95 -6.68 -0.97
C PHE A 72 -3.89 -5.86 -0.21
N LEU A 73 -4.13 -5.52 1.07
CA LEU A 73 -3.13 -4.80 1.85
C LEU A 73 -1.84 -5.60 2.08
N PRO A 74 -1.87 -6.90 2.45
CA PRO A 74 -0.68 -7.73 2.48
C PRO A 74 0.01 -7.81 1.11
N LEU A 75 -0.74 -8.07 0.03
CA LEU A 75 -0.21 -8.14 -1.33
C LEU A 75 0.54 -6.85 -1.72
N VAL A 76 -0.12 -5.71 -1.60
CA VAL A 76 0.51 -4.41 -1.93
C VAL A 76 1.69 -4.11 -1.00
N SER A 77 1.61 -4.51 0.28
CA SER A 77 2.71 -4.34 1.25
C SER A 77 3.97 -5.07 0.85
N VAL A 78 3.87 -6.36 0.48
CA VAL A 78 5.04 -7.15 0.02
C VAL A 78 5.63 -6.54 -1.25
N HIS A 79 4.80 -6.12 -2.21
CA HIS A 79 5.28 -5.45 -3.42
C HIS A 79 6.01 -4.14 -3.08
N LEU A 80 5.47 -3.33 -2.15
CA LEU A 80 6.15 -2.11 -1.70
C LEU A 80 7.50 -2.42 -1.06
N LEU A 81 7.58 -3.47 -0.23
CA LEU A 81 8.82 -3.89 0.41
C LEU A 81 9.86 -4.29 -0.63
N VAL A 82 9.51 -5.21 -1.55
CA VAL A 82 10.40 -5.70 -2.60
C VAL A 82 10.92 -4.55 -3.47
N PHE A 83 10.06 -3.71 -3.99
CA PHE A 83 10.48 -2.64 -4.89
C PHE A 83 11.17 -1.48 -4.18
N SER A 84 10.87 -1.22 -2.89
CA SER A 84 11.64 -0.26 -2.09
C SER A 84 13.07 -0.76 -1.86
N SER A 85 13.22 -2.05 -1.55
CA SER A 85 14.54 -2.69 -1.40
C SER A 85 15.34 -2.63 -2.68
N LEU A 86 14.72 -2.95 -3.83
CA LEU A 86 15.38 -2.86 -5.14
C LEU A 86 15.81 -1.42 -5.46
N THR A 87 14.98 -0.42 -5.14
CA THR A 87 15.32 0.98 -5.39
C THR A 87 16.49 1.46 -4.53
N ILE A 88 16.56 1.02 -3.27
CA ILE A 88 17.69 1.35 -2.38
C ILE A 88 18.95 0.59 -2.79
N ALA A 89 18.83 -0.67 -3.19
CA ALA A 89 19.96 -1.52 -3.55
C ALA A 89 20.57 -1.18 -4.93
N GLN A 90 19.76 -0.67 -5.86
CA GLN A 90 20.19 -0.43 -7.24
C GLN A 90 21.48 0.42 -7.36
N PRO A 91 21.62 1.60 -6.73
CA PRO A 91 22.84 2.40 -6.86
C PRO A 91 24.05 1.68 -6.24
N ILE A 92 23.87 0.91 -5.17
CA ILE A 92 24.93 0.15 -4.51
C ILE A 92 25.43 -0.97 -5.42
N VAL A 93 24.51 -1.70 -6.06
CA VAL A 93 24.84 -2.80 -6.98
C VAL A 93 25.56 -2.26 -8.22
N VAL A 94 25.09 -1.14 -8.78
CA VAL A 94 25.74 -0.52 -9.95
C VAL A 94 27.16 -0.06 -9.60
N ALA A 95 27.34 0.67 -8.49
CA ALA A 95 28.67 1.11 -8.05
C ALA A 95 29.60 -0.08 -7.73
N GLY A 96 29.08 -1.15 -7.13
CA GLY A 96 29.83 -2.36 -6.84
C GLY A 96 30.32 -3.08 -8.10
N ILE A 97 29.49 -3.14 -9.15
CA ILE A 97 29.85 -3.78 -10.43
C ILE A 97 30.80 -2.90 -11.24
N GLU A 98 30.56 -1.58 -11.31
CA GLU A 98 31.33 -0.67 -12.18
C GLU A 98 32.66 -0.24 -11.55
N ALA A 99 32.68 0.02 -10.25
CA ALA A 99 33.85 0.60 -9.55
C ALA A 99 34.45 -0.31 -8.47
N GLY A 100 33.87 -1.51 -8.23
CA GLY A 100 34.27 -2.39 -7.12
C GLY A 100 33.93 -1.81 -5.73
N ASP A 101 33.16 -0.75 -5.66
CA ASP A 101 32.78 -0.08 -4.42
C ASP A 101 31.39 -0.54 -3.93
N TRP A 102 31.37 -1.43 -2.95
CA TRP A 102 30.16 -1.98 -2.35
C TRP A 102 29.73 -1.20 -1.10
N ARG A 103 30.17 0.05 -0.95
CA ARG A 103 29.76 0.86 0.18
C ARG A 103 28.31 1.25 0.06
N LEU A 104 27.65 1.29 1.23
CA LEU A 104 26.30 1.83 1.39
C LEU A 104 26.35 3.38 1.38
N ASP A 105 26.84 3.95 0.27
CA ASP A 105 26.75 5.40 0.08
C ASP A 105 25.33 5.74 -0.37
N THR A 106 24.43 5.81 0.61
CA THR A 106 23.04 6.19 0.39
C THR A 106 22.82 7.61 0.86
N ASN A 107 22.09 8.38 0.07
CA ASN A 107 21.68 9.74 0.44
C ASN A 107 20.55 9.76 1.52
N ILE A 108 20.52 8.76 2.40
CA ILE A 108 19.51 8.66 3.46
C ILE A 108 19.88 9.59 4.62
N ASP A 109 18.98 10.49 4.97
CA ASP A 109 19.10 11.28 6.20
C ASP A 109 18.58 10.50 7.39
N TRP A 110 19.45 9.71 8.01
CA TRP A 110 19.12 8.83 9.13
C TRP A 110 18.62 9.58 10.37
N LEU A 111 19.13 10.78 10.62
CA LEU A 111 18.72 11.57 11.78
C LEU A 111 17.27 12.04 11.61
N TYR A 112 16.96 12.56 10.43
CA TYR A 112 15.62 13.02 10.09
C TYR A 112 14.64 11.83 10.00
N LEU A 113 15.07 10.71 9.42
CA LEU A 113 14.28 9.48 9.35
C LEU A 113 13.84 8.99 10.74
N ARG A 114 14.76 8.95 11.71
CA ARG A 114 14.43 8.58 13.10
C ARG A 114 13.39 9.51 13.72
N LYS A 115 13.49 10.82 13.48
CA LYS A 115 12.51 11.81 13.94
C LYS A 115 11.12 11.54 13.36
N ILE A 116 11.03 11.32 12.04
CA ILE A 116 9.76 11.02 11.39
C ILE A 116 9.17 9.70 11.88
N LEU A 117 9.98 8.66 12.02
CA LEU A 117 9.54 7.37 12.56
C LEU A 117 8.98 7.51 13.97
N ALA A 118 9.65 8.25 14.85
CA ALA A 118 9.17 8.46 16.22
C ALA A 118 7.76 9.08 16.27
N ILE A 119 7.44 9.98 15.34
CA ILE A 119 6.13 10.62 15.27
C ILE A 119 5.08 9.71 14.61
N THR A 120 5.48 8.99 13.55
CA THR A 120 4.53 8.23 12.71
C THR A 120 4.23 6.83 13.20
N ILE A 121 5.09 6.22 14.04
CA ILE A 121 4.98 4.81 14.43
C ILE A 121 3.72 4.53 15.25
N VAL A 122 3.40 5.38 16.23
CA VAL A 122 2.24 5.19 17.10
C VAL A 122 0.93 5.29 16.30
N PRO A 123 0.65 6.38 15.55
CA PRO A 123 -0.55 6.43 14.74
C PRO A 123 -0.60 5.34 13.67
N LYS A 124 0.55 4.92 13.14
CA LYS A 124 0.60 3.78 12.22
C LYS A 124 0.14 2.47 12.87
N LEU A 125 0.62 2.16 14.05
CA LEU A 125 0.20 0.96 14.79
C LEU A 125 -1.29 1.01 15.11
N LEU A 126 -1.84 2.16 15.48
CA LEU A 126 -3.29 2.35 15.66
C LEU A 126 -4.05 2.11 14.36
N GLY A 127 -3.55 2.58 13.22
CA GLY A 127 -4.14 2.33 11.91
C GLY A 127 -4.10 0.84 11.52
N VAL A 128 -2.99 0.14 11.78
CA VAL A 128 -2.87 -1.32 11.55
C VAL A 128 -3.85 -2.09 12.43
N PHE A 129 -3.94 -1.73 13.72
CA PHE A 129 -4.90 -2.33 14.64
C PHE A 129 -6.34 -2.12 14.15
N GLY A 130 -6.67 -0.92 13.66
CA GLY A 130 -7.98 -0.63 13.07
C GLY A 130 -8.30 -1.55 11.89
N VAL A 131 -7.36 -1.79 10.98
CA VAL A 131 -7.56 -2.71 9.84
C VAL A 131 -7.83 -4.15 10.28
N ILE A 132 -7.16 -4.60 11.35
CA ILE A 132 -7.30 -5.97 11.85
C ILE A 132 -8.62 -6.15 12.60
N SER A 133 -9.09 -5.11 13.29
CA SER A 133 -10.21 -5.18 14.24
C SER A 133 -11.55 -4.74 13.65
N LEU A 134 -11.55 -3.87 12.65
CA LEU A 134 -12.77 -3.31 12.07
C LEU A 134 -13.29 -4.17 10.90
N PRO A 135 -14.61 -4.15 10.66
CA PRO A 135 -15.20 -4.82 9.50
C PRO A 135 -14.64 -4.29 8.17
N SER A 136 -14.52 -5.18 7.18
CA SER A 136 -13.93 -4.84 5.86
C SER A 136 -14.59 -3.62 5.21
N HIS A 137 -15.92 -3.52 5.22
CA HIS A 137 -16.65 -2.39 4.62
C HIS A 137 -16.29 -1.05 5.25
N VAL A 138 -16.01 -1.00 6.57
CA VAL A 138 -15.59 0.24 7.26
C VAL A 138 -14.22 0.68 6.75
N ILE A 139 -13.29 -0.27 6.64
CA ILE A 139 -11.93 0.00 6.15
C ILE A 139 -11.96 0.41 4.67
N THR A 140 -12.75 -0.26 3.87
CA THR A 140 -12.91 0.04 2.44
C THR A 140 -13.50 1.43 2.24
N ASN A 141 -14.56 1.79 2.97
CA ASN A 141 -15.13 3.13 2.93
C ASN A 141 -14.13 4.20 3.36
N PHE A 142 -13.38 3.95 4.43
CA PHE A 142 -12.32 4.84 4.89
C PHE A 142 -11.25 5.07 3.80
N ILE A 143 -10.85 4.00 3.10
CA ILE A 143 -9.90 4.08 1.98
C ILE A 143 -10.47 4.95 0.86
N PHE A 144 -11.71 4.71 0.44
CA PHE A 144 -12.34 5.49 -0.63
C PHE A 144 -12.51 6.97 -0.27
N VAL A 145 -12.87 7.29 0.98
CA VAL A 145 -12.95 8.69 1.44
C VAL A 145 -11.59 9.39 1.33
N ILE A 146 -10.51 8.74 1.76
CA ILE A 146 -9.16 9.31 1.66
C ILE A 146 -8.75 9.47 0.19
N VAL A 147 -9.04 8.48 -0.65
CA VAL A 147 -8.77 8.54 -2.09
C VAL A 147 -9.54 9.67 -2.75
N LEU A 148 -10.79 9.90 -2.35
CA LEU A 148 -11.61 11.02 -2.82
C LEU A 148 -10.95 12.37 -2.47
N ILE A 149 -10.49 12.53 -1.22
CA ILE A 149 -9.80 13.75 -0.77
C ILE A 149 -8.54 13.99 -1.60
N TYR A 150 -7.73 12.94 -1.83
CA TYR A 150 -6.53 13.05 -2.67
C TYR A 150 -6.87 13.34 -4.13
N GLY A 151 -7.91 12.69 -4.67
CA GLY A 151 -8.41 12.93 -6.02
C GLY A 151 -8.82 14.39 -6.24
N ILE A 152 -9.58 14.96 -5.30
CA ILE A 152 -9.98 16.38 -5.34
C ILE A 152 -8.74 17.30 -5.26
N SER A 153 -7.80 17.00 -4.36
CA SER A 153 -6.53 17.76 -4.24
C SER A 153 -5.75 17.78 -5.55
N TYR A 154 -5.62 16.64 -6.23
CA TYR A 154 -4.91 16.51 -7.50
C TYR A 154 -5.67 17.19 -8.66
N LEU A 155 -6.98 17.02 -8.73
CA LEU A 155 -7.82 17.67 -9.75
C LEU A 155 -7.74 19.19 -9.68
N LEU A 156 -7.78 19.74 -8.46
CA LEU A 156 -7.65 21.18 -8.20
C LEU A 156 -6.19 21.66 -8.32
N ASN A 157 -5.25 20.77 -8.57
CA ASN A 157 -3.81 21.05 -8.58
C ASN A 157 -3.34 21.74 -7.28
N ARG A 158 -3.95 21.39 -6.15
CA ARG A 158 -3.63 21.86 -4.81
C ARG A 158 -3.05 20.71 -4.01
N GLN A 159 -1.77 20.42 -4.23
CA GLN A 159 -1.06 19.41 -3.46
C GLN A 159 -0.94 19.85 -1.99
N PHE A 160 -0.89 18.85 -1.10
CA PHE A 160 -0.63 19.11 0.30
C PHE A 160 0.76 19.74 0.46
N VAL A 161 0.81 20.87 1.12
CA VAL A 161 2.05 21.59 1.44
C VAL A 161 2.05 21.88 2.92
N SER A 162 3.13 21.53 3.60
CA SER A 162 3.34 21.94 4.98
C SER A 162 4.19 23.20 5.02
N ASN A 163 3.71 24.24 5.67
CA ASN A 163 4.39 25.52 5.82
C ASN A 163 4.59 25.94 7.28
N HIS A 164 4.07 25.15 8.24
CA HIS A 164 4.14 25.44 9.66
C HIS A 164 4.44 24.17 10.47
N PRO A 165 5.22 24.24 11.58
CA PRO A 165 5.56 23.06 12.40
C PRO A 165 4.35 22.28 12.93
N THR A 166 3.25 23.00 13.25
CA THR A 166 2.01 22.33 13.68
C THR A 166 1.38 21.50 12.57
N LEU A 167 1.42 21.99 11.32
CA LEU A 167 0.97 21.21 10.14
C LEU A 167 1.88 20.03 9.88
N ASP A 168 3.19 20.16 10.10
CA ASP A 168 4.12 19.02 10.03
C ASP A 168 3.66 17.90 10.96
N LEU A 169 3.37 18.24 12.22
CA LEU A 169 2.92 17.26 13.22
C LEU A 169 1.58 16.62 12.82
N ILE A 170 0.60 17.43 12.44
CA ILE A 170 -0.72 16.94 12.01
C ILE A 170 -0.58 16.03 10.79
N PHE A 171 0.18 16.42 9.78
CA PHE A 171 0.37 15.62 8.56
C PHE A 171 1.12 14.32 8.82
N LEU A 172 2.08 14.31 9.75
CA LEU A 172 2.79 13.11 10.13
C LEU A 172 1.90 12.14 10.93
N LEU A 173 1.10 12.65 11.87
CA LEU A 173 0.17 11.83 12.63
C LEU A 173 -0.91 11.22 11.72
N LEU A 174 -1.55 12.04 10.89
CA LEU A 174 -2.55 11.59 9.92
C LEU A 174 -1.93 10.67 8.86
N GLY A 175 -0.79 11.04 8.29
CA GLY A 175 -0.07 10.24 7.31
C GLY A 175 0.37 8.88 7.86
N GLY A 176 0.81 8.84 9.12
CA GLY A 176 1.13 7.62 9.85
C GLY A 176 -0.10 6.73 10.01
N TYR A 177 -1.23 7.28 10.48
CA TYR A 177 -2.48 6.55 10.66
C TYR A 177 -3.02 6.01 9.32
N ILE A 178 -3.10 6.88 8.30
CA ILE A 178 -3.53 6.50 6.94
C ILE A 178 -2.59 5.45 6.34
N SER A 179 -1.27 5.59 6.53
CA SER A 179 -0.31 4.57 6.10
C SER A 179 -0.53 3.24 6.84
N GLY A 180 -0.95 3.28 8.10
CA GLY A 180 -1.30 2.11 8.90
C GLY A 180 -2.55 1.41 8.36
N THR A 181 -3.61 2.16 8.08
CA THR A 181 -4.87 1.60 7.56
C THR A 181 -4.75 1.15 6.10
N SER A 182 -4.22 1.98 5.21
CA SER A 182 -4.41 1.84 3.76
C SER A 182 -3.16 1.89 2.90
N LEU A 183 -1.95 2.08 3.48
CA LEU A 183 -0.69 2.28 2.74
C LEU A 183 -0.63 3.55 1.88
N ILE A 184 -1.66 4.41 1.91
CA ILE A 184 -1.78 5.59 1.05
C ILE A 184 -1.47 6.90 1.78
N GLY A 185 -0.79 6.85 2.94
CA GLY A 185 -0.38 8.03 3.72
C GLY A 185 0.74 8.88 3.10
N ALA A 186 1.30 8.45 1.98
CA ALA A 186 2.43 9.08 1.32
C ALA A 186 2.25 10.58 1.03
N PRO A 187 1.13 11.09 0.49
CA PRO A 187 1.01 12.49 0.13
C PRO A 187 1.24 13.44 1.32
N LEU A 188 0.74 13.10 2.51
CA LEU A 188 0.90 13.92 3.70
C LEU A 188 2.33 13.87 4.25
N ILE A 189 2.93 12.69 4.27
CA ILE A 189 4.32 12.50 4.75
C ILE A 189 5.30 13.20 3.81
N ILE A 190 5.11 13.07 2.49
CA ILE A 190 5.94 13.73 1.48
C ILE A 190 5.84 15.26 1.62
N ALA A 191 4.64 15.81 1.87
CA ALA A 191 4.45 17.24 2.07
C ALA A 191 5.33 17.82 3.20
N VAL A 192 5.53 17.04 4.27
CA VAL A 192 6.42 17.44 5.37
C VAL A 192 7.87 17.22 5.01
N MET A 193 8.22 16.04 4.50
CA MET A 193 9.61 15.70 4.21
C MET A 193 10.23 16.60 3.12
N ALA A 194 9.44 16.97 2.10
CA ALA A 194 9.88 17.87 1.03
C ALA A 194 10.19 19.29 1.52
N ARG A 195 9.66 19.69 2.67
CA ARG A 195 10.01 20.98 3.32
C ARG A 195 11.38 20.94 4.00
N HIS A 196 11.77 19.79 4.53
CA HIS A 196 12.93 19.67 5.42
C HIS A 196 14.14 19.00 4.78
N LEU A 197 13.94 18.28 3.68
CA LEU A 197 15.01 17.54 3.01
C LEU A 197 15.32 18.13 1.64
N LEU A 198 16.60 18.12 1.28
CA LEU A 198 17.04 18.38 -0.08
C LEU A 198 16.50 17.30 -1.02
N ARG A 199 16.23 17.65 -2.27
CA ARG A 199 15.68 16.74 -3.28
C ARG A 199 16.48 15.44 -3.44
N GLU A 200 17.80 15.54 -3.33
CA GLU A 200 18.74 14.42 -3.43
C GLU A 200 18.53 13.39 -2.30
N LYS A 201 18.27 13.88 -1.07
CA LYS A 201 18.05 13.03 0.10
C LYS A 201 16.59 12.56 0.27
N LEU A 202 15.64 13.31 -0.28
CA LEU A 202 14.21 13.07 -0.09
C LEU A 202 13.80 11.68 -0.55
N ARG A 203 14.21 11.30 -1.76
CA ARG A 203 13.82 10.02 -2.37
C ARG A 203 14.30 8.83 -1.56
N ASP A 204 15.59 8.76 -1.26
CA ASP A 204 16.19 7.63 -0.57
C ASP A 204 15.69 7.53 0.88
N THR A 205 15.53 8.68 1.55
CA THR A 205 14.95 8.72 2.90
C THR A 205 13.49 8.27 2.92
N LEU A 206 12.68 8.62 1.89
CA LEU A 206 11.31 8.13 1.74
C LEU A 206 11.26 6.61 1.54
N PHE A 207 12.09 6.06 0.67
CA PHE A 207 12.10 4.61 0.45
C PHE A 207 12.53 3.84 1.70
N ALA A 208 13.52 4.36 2.46
CA ALA A 208 13.90 3.79 3.75
C ALA A 208 12.75 3.87 4.77
N LEU A 209 12.03 4.99 4.82
CA LEU A 209 10.83 5.14 5.66
C LEU A 209 9.75 4.13 5.26
N TRP A 210 9.45 4.00 3.98
CA TRP A 210 8.46 3.03 3.49
C TRP A 210 8.86 1.60 3.81
N PHE A 211 10.13 1.25 3.62
CA PHE A 211 10.64 -0.07 3.96
C PHE A 211 10.36 -0.40 5.44
N ILE A 212 10.72 0.49 6.36
CA ILE A 212 10.52 0.28 7.80
C ILE A 212 9.03 0.23 8.15
N LEU A 213 8.25 1.20 7.69
CA LEU A 213 6.82 1.28 8.01
C LEU A 213 6.03 0.10 7.44
N VAL A 214 6.38 -0.40 6.27
CA VAL A 214 5.73 -1.56 5.65
C VAL A 214 6.15 -2.85 6.33
N SER A 215 7.43 -2.99 6.72
CA SER A 215 7.91 -4.13 7.50
C SER A 215 7.16 -4.26 8.83
N ILE A 216 6.94 -3.15 9.54
CA ILE A 216 6.14 -3.13 10.77
C ILE A 216 4.70 -3.61 10.50
N LYS A 217 4.08 -3.16 9.41
CA LYS A 217 2.72 -3.58 9.04
C LYS A 217 2.65 -5.07 8.70
N LEU A 218 3.58 -5.58 7.91
CA LEU A 218 3.65 -7.00 7.57
C LEU A 218 3.91 -7.87 8.80
N ALA A 219 4.80 -7.44 9.70
CA ALA A 219 5.04 -8.13 10.96
C ALA A 219 3.76 -8.18 11.83
N ALA A 220 3.01 -7.08 11.91
CA ALA A 220 1.73 -7.05 12.63
C ALA A 220 0.69 -7.95 11.99
N PHE A 221 0.58 -7.99 10.66
CA PHE A 221 -0.32 -8.90 9.94
C PHE A 221 0.05 -10.36 10.19
N ALA A 222 1.34 -10.70 10.11
CA ALA A 222 1.82 -12.05 10.39
C ALA A 222 1.54 -12.46 11.84
N ALA A 223 1.77 -11.56 12.82
CA ALA A 223 1.47 -11.81 14.22
C ALA A 223 -0.03 -11.99 14.50
N ALA A 224 -0.89 -11.32 13.73
CA ALA A 224 -2.34 -11.48 13.78
C ALA A 224 -2.86 -12.71 13.01
N GLY A 225 -1.97 -13.51 12.39
CA GLY A 225 -2.36 -14.70 11.61
C GLY A 225 -3.00 -14.39 10.26
N ILE A 226 -2.87 -13.16 9.76
CA ILE A 226 -3.39 -12.76 8.44
C ILE A 226 -2.53 -13.41 7.36
N ASP A 227 -3.18 -14.03 6.38
CA ASP A 227 -2.49 -14.66 5.25
C ASP A 227 -1.83 -13.60 4.37
N LEU A 228 -0.51 -13.70 4.20
CA LEU A 228 0.27 -12.80 3.36
C LEU A 228 0.19 -13.12 1.87
N GLN A 229 -0.60 -14.11 1.47
CA GLN A 229 -0.88 -14.50 0.09
C GLN A 229 0.39 -14.89 -0.71
N TRP A 230 1.30 -15.66 -0.11
CA TRP A 230 2.61 -15.99 -0.70
C TRP A 230 2.53 -16.57 -2.12
N TRP A 231 1.55 -17.41 -2.41
CA TRP A 231 1.35 -18.00 -3.73
C TRP A 231 1.01 -16.97 -4.80
N ALA A 232 0.24 -15.95 -4.43
CA ALA A 232 -0.12 -14.89 -5.36
C ALA A 232 1.08 -14.05 -5.80
N HIS A 233 2.10 -13.93 -4.96
CA HIS A 233 3.31 -13.18 -5.30
C HIS A 233 4.10 -13.81 -6.44
N LEU A 234 4.01 -15.15 -6.67
CA LEU A 234 4.74 -15.83 -7.74
C LEU A 234 4.40 -15.28 -9.14
N TRP A 235 3.18 -14.78 -9.32
CA TRP A 235 2.75 -14.23 -10.60
C TRP A 235 2.46 -12.73 -10.55
N LEU A 236 2.11 -12.17 -9.39
CA LEU A 236 1.87 -10.74 -9.23
C LEU A 236 3.18 -9.92 -9.15
N LEU A 237 4.27 -10.46 -8.56
CA LEU A 237 5.56 -9.78 -8.57
C LEU A 237 6.13 -9.64 -9.99
N PRO A 238 6.15 -10.68 -10.85
CA PRO A 238 6.49 -10.52 -12.27
C PRO A 238 5.59 -9.50 -12.98
N ALA A 239 4.27 -9.50 -12.74
CA ALA A 239 3.36 -8.52 -13.31
C ALA A 239 3.76 -7.08 -12.93
N ALA A 240 3.97 -6.83 -11.64
CA ALA A 240 4.45 -5.53 -11.15
C ALA A 240 5.86 -5.20 -11.69
N GLY A 241 6.71 -6.20 -11.91
CA GLY A 241 8.02 -6.08 -12.54
C GLY A 241 7.94 -5.59 -13.99
N ILE A 242 7.01 -6.14 -14.78
CA ILE A 242 6.72 -5.64 -16.15
C ILE A 242 6.33 -4.17 -16.09
N GLY A 243 5.39 -3.83 -15.20
CA GLY A 243 4.98 -2.45 -14.97
C GLY A 243 6.15 -1.55 -14.56
N HIS A 244 7.03 -2.03 -13.66
CA HIS A 244 8.22 -1.31 -13.23
C HIS A 244 9.15 -0.95 -14.41
N ILE A 245 9.44 -1.89 -15.28
CA ILE A 245 10.29 -1.67 -16.47
C ILE A 245 9.64 -0.66 -17.41
N LEU A 246 8.34 -0.79 -17.66
CA LEU A 246 7.58 0.15 -18.50
C LEU A 246 7.57 1.55 -17.88
N GLY A 247 7.39 1.65 -16.56
CA GLY A 247 7.41 2.90 -15.81
C GLY A 247 8.77 3.61 -15.85
N LEU A 248 9.87 2.88 -15.73
CA LEU A 248 11.23 3.44 -15.88
C LEU A 248 11.49 4.00 -17.29
N LYS A 249 10.98 3.33 -18.34
CA LYS A 249 11.06 3.85 -19.71
C LYS A 249 10.20 5.12 -19.87
N PHE A 250 9.00 5.10 -19.32
CA PHE A 250 8.08 6.23 -19.34
C PHE A 250 8.62 7.43 -18.57
N HIS A 251 9.24 7.21 -17.41
CA HIS A 251 9.84 8.29 -16.60
C HIS A 251 10.83 9.13 -17.40
N ARG A 252 11.70 8.48 -18.18
CA ARG A 252 12.63 9.16 -19.09
C ARG A 252 11.95 9.99 -20.17
N TYR A 253 10.75 9.59 -20.58
CA TYR A 253 9.94 10.30 -21.57
C TYR A 253 9.07 11.40 -20.93
N SER A 254 8.50 11.16 -19.75
CA SER A 254 7.53 12.04 -19.07
C SER A 254 8.14 13.32 -18.49
N LEU A 255 9.45 13.40 -18.37
CA LEU A 255 10.14 14.66 -18.00
C LEU A 255 9.85 15.81 -18.98
N GLN A 256 9.24 15.52 -20.14
CA GLN A 256 8.83 16.47 -21.19
C GLN A 256 7.33 16.84 -21.14
N VAL A 257 6.51 16.16 -20.32
CA VAL A 257 5.05 16.39 -20.25
C VAL A 257 4.72 17.35 -19.11
N GLU A 258 3.77 18.27 -19.32
CA GLU A 258 3.29 19.16 -18.26
C GLU A 258 2.75 18.35 -17.07
N PRO A 259 3.40 18.40 -15.89
CA PRO A 259 3.01 17.57 -14.73
C PRO A 259 1.58 17.85 -14.26
N LYS A 260 1.10 19.09 -14.48
CA LYS A 260 -0.21 19.56 -14.02
C LYS A 260 -1.38 18.79 -14.65
N ARG A 261 -1.41 18.66 -15.97
CA ARG A 261 -2.50 17.97 -16.69
C ARG A 261 -2.57 16.49 -16.33
N PHE A 262 -1.40 15.88 -16.17
CA PHE A 262 -1.31 14.49 -15.78
C PHE A 262 -1.84 14.25 -14.37
N MET A 263 -1.51 15.12 -13.40
CA MET A 263 -2.05 15.04 -12.03
C MET A 263 -3.56 15.28 -11.98
N GLN A 264 -4.08 16.19 -12.81
CA GLN A 264 -5.52 16.41 -12.91
C GLN A 264 -6.26 15.18 -13.47
N PHE A 265 -5.68 14.51 -14.47
CA PHE A 265 -6.25 13.26 -15.00
C PHE A 265 -6.28 12.17 -13.94
N ILE A 266 -5.19 11.99 -13.20
CA ILE A 266 -5.13 11.06 -12.05
C ILE A 266 -6.19 11.43 -11.01
N GLY A 267 -6.31 12.72 -10.67
CA GLY A 267 -7.31 13.21 -9.73
C GLY A 267 -8.73 12.86 -10.14
N ALA A 268 -9.09 13.08 -11.41
CA ALA A 268 -10.39 12.72 -11.94
C ALA A 268 -10.65 11.20 -11.89
N ALA A 269 -9.67 10.39 -12.26
CA ALA A 269 -9.77 8.93 -12.17
C ALA A 269 -9.95 8.45 -10.72
N LEU A 270 -9.20 9.00 -9.76
CA LEU A 270 -9.35 8.67 -8.34
C LEU A 270 -10.72 9.06 -7.78
N ILE A 271 -11.26 10.23 -8.17
CA ILE A 271 -12.61 10.66 -7.77
C ILE A 271 -13.64 9.67 -8.30
N PHE A 272 -13.56 9.32 -9.58
CA PHE A 272 -14.49 8.37 -10.19
C PHE A 272 -14.46 7.01 -9.45
N VAL A 273 -13.28 6.46 -9.22
CA VAL A 273 -13.10 5.18 -8.52
C VAL A 273 -13.60 5.26 -7.08
N ALA A 274 -13.31 6.36 -6.37
CA ALA A 274 -13.75 6.53 -4.99
C ALA A 274 -15.28 6.63 -4.88
N LEU A 275 -15.91 7.39 -5.77
CA LEU A 275 -17.39 7.50 -5.80
C LEU A 275 -18.05 6.17 -6.18
N ALA A 276 -17.51 5.45 -7.17
CA ALA A 276 -17.99 4.13 -7.55
C ALA A 276 -17.87 3.13 -6.40
N GLY A 277 -16.74 3.15 -5.67
CA GLY A 277 -16.51 2.27 -4.52
C GLY A 277 -17.43 2.60 -3.34
N LEU A 278 -17.62 3.87 -3.01
CA LEU A 278 -18.57 4.29 -1.96
C LEU A 278 -20.01 3.91 -2.31
N TRP A 279 -20.37 4.02 -3.57
CA TRP A 279 -21.68 3.56 -4.06
C TRP A 279 -21.83 2.05 -3.91
N GLN A 280 -20.84 1.27 -4.36
CA GLN A 280 -20.85 -0.19 -4.27
C GLN A 280 -21.00 -0.67 -2.82
N THR A 281 -20.25 -0.07 -1.88
CA THR A 281 -20.32 -0.43 -0.47
C THR A 281 -21.65 -0.01 0.18
N SER A 282 -22.26 1.10 -0.24
CA SER A 282 -23.56 1.54 0.28
C SER A 282 -24.70 0.61 -0.17
N VAL A 283 -24.67 0.15 -1.43
CA VAL A 283 -25.66 -0.80 -1.96
C VAL A 283 -25.50 -2.17 -1.31
N ALA A 284 -24.28 -2.61 -1.02
CA ALA A 284 -24.03 -3.88 -0.35
C ALA A 284 -24.45 -3.87 1.14
N ALA A 285 -24.61 -2.70 1.76
CA ALA A 285 -25.02 -2.54 3.16
C ALA A 285 -26.53 -2.35 3.33
N SER A 286 -27.27 -2.07 2.25
CA SER A 286 -28.76 -1.97 2.21
C SER A 286 -29.42 -3.31 1.94
#